data_03d8f626eb24f4250b03cfa1de471f10
#
_entry.id   03d8f626eb24f4250b03cfa1de471f10
#
_cell.length_a   1.000
_cell.length_b   1.000
_cell.length_c   1.000
_cell.angle_alpha   90.00
_cell.angle_beta   90.00
_cell.angle_gamma   90.00
#
_symmetry.space_group_name_H-M   'P 1'
#
loop_
_entity.id
_entity.type
_entity.pdbx_description
1 polymer ?
#
loop_
_entity_poly.entity_id
_entity_poly.type
_entity_poly.pdbx_seq_one_letter_code
_entity_poly.pdbx_strand_id
1 'polypeptide(L)'
;MNYLDLTIEEIHEALLSKKVTVLELVKEALKRAKEDVNNDFELILEEDAIKKAIELDKKECPKDNIFFGIPYCAKDNFSTKGYETTASSNILNGYVPIFDATVIKLLNEKGAILIAKTTLDELAMGGTGTSGHKGITYNPYKLDHSTLIGGSSCGSCAAVASGIVPFALGSDTGDSVRKPASYGGLVGFKPTWGLISRYGLFPFAPSLDHVAFFTRSVKDASFALDLLSVHDENDYTSYSKERKSCLFDEHNISTNKKIGILKEVYDSIDDDTLKNSFDKLIIKLKEVGYIVDFVSIDKNLLSSIYPAYIVISSAEATSNNANLDGIKFGPYYDGKTYQEVMINARTKGFSPLIKRRFVLGSYALMKENQEEVFKRAQKIRHLIVNKTNEILSSYDFIIGLAAPSVAKKVGEVSEQLSDKYLIADNYLAIGNFGGFPSITLPLGFKDSLPFGVNLTSKPYSEKELFEISYKIEEITGLKNLSVNNKKEGL
;
A
#
# COMPACT_ATOMS: atom_id res chain seq x y z
N MET A 1 9.84 24.43 14.45
CA MET A 1 9.78 23.56 13.27
C MET A 1 9.81 22.13 13.81
N ASN A 2 8.85 21.29 13.46
CA ASN A 2 8.86 19.90 13.89
C ASN A 2 9.57 19.05 12.81
N TYR A 3 10.60 18.34 13.18
CA TYR A 3 11.43 17.57 12.23
C TYR A 3 10.66 16.39 11.62
N LEU A 4 9.64 15.84 12.27
CA LEU A 4 8.79 14.79 11.69
C LEU A 4 7.93 15.28 10.52
N ASP A 5 7.77 16.59 10.36
CA ASP A 5 7.04 17.19 9.24
C ASP A 5 7.93 17.37 7.99
N LEU A 6 9.23 17.04 8.08
CA LEU A 6 10.18 17.04 6.97
C LEU A 6 10.17 15.72 6.19
N THR A 7 10.80 15.69 5.02
CA THR A 7 11.09 14.46 4.27
C THR A 7 12.15 13.61 5.00
N ILE A 8 12.28 12.33 4.67
CA ILE A 8 13.30 11.44 5.27
C ILE A 8 14.70 12.00 5.01
N GLU A 9 14.96 12.50 3.79
CA GLU A 9 16.23 13.13 3.42
C GLU A 9 16.56 14.32 4.33
N GLU A 10 15.60 15.24 4.51
CA GLU A 10 15.77 16.42 5.37
C GLU A 10 15.94 16.07 6.86
N ILE A 11 15.24 15.03 7.34
CA ILE A 11 15.41 14.51 8.71
C ILE A 11 16.82 13.95 8.88
N HIS A 12 17.30 13.17 7.89
CA HIS A 12 18.66 12.62 7.93
C HIS A 12 19.74 13.73 7.96
N GLU A 13 19.58 14.79 7.16
CA GLU A 13 20.46 15.96 7.21
C GLU A 13 20.44 16.66 8.59
N ALA A 14 19.27 16.72 9.21
CA ALA A 14 19.14 17.29 10.55
C ALA A 14 19.85 16.42 11.61
N LEU A 15 19.78 15.09 11.50
CA LEU A 15 20.53 14.15 12.35
C LEU A 15 22.03 14.27 12.13
N LEU A 16 22.51 14.31 10.88
CA LEU A 16 23.92 14.50 10.53
C LEU A 16 24.49 15.80 11.10
N SER A 17 23.72 16.87 11.00
CA SER A 17 24.11 18.20 11.53
C SER A 17 23.84 18.37 13.01
N LYS A 18 23.37 17.31 13.72
CA LYS A 18 23.04 17.31 15.15
C LYS A 18 22.03 18.39 15.58
N LYS A 19 21.14 18.77 14.67
CA LYS A 19 20.05 19.70 14.96
C LYS A 19 18.88 19.03 15.70
N VAL A 20 18.80 17.71 15.62
CA VAL A 20 17.83 16.86 16.31
C VAL A 20 18.53 15.54 16.68
N THR A 21 18.09 14.91 17.75
CA THR A 21 18.51 13.56 18.17
C THR A 21 17.47 12.53 17.73
N VAL A 22 17.90 11.27 17.65
CA VAL A 22 16.98 10.15 17.38
C VAL A 22 15.91 10.03 18.46
N LEU A 23 16.32 10.25 19.73
CA LEU A 23 15.38 10.21 20.86
C LEU A 23 14.30 11.28 20.79
N GLU A 24 14.64 12.49 20.35
CA GLU A 24 13.66 13.57 20.15
C GLU A 24 12.66 13.22 19.06
N LEU A 25 13.10 12.70 17.93
CA LEU A 25 12.23 12.23 16.84
C LEU A 25 11.27 11.14 17.30
N VAL A 26 11.81 10.13 18.00
CA VAL A 26 11.02 8.99 18.49
C VAL A 26 10.01 9.42 19.55
N LYS A 27 10.40 10.29 20.49
CA LYS A 27 9.47 10.81 21.51
C LYS A 27 8.33 11.61 20.88
N GLU A 28 8.61 12.42 19.87
CA GLU A 28 7.57 13.16 19.16
C GLU A 28 6.65 12.21 18.37
N ALA A 29 7.18 11.20 17.68
CA ALA A 29 6.38 10.20 16.99
C ALA A 29 5.48 9.42 17.94
N LEU A 30 6.01 8.98 19.09
CA LEU A 30 5.24 8.30 20.13
C LEU A 30 4.16 9.18 20.75
N LYS A 31 4.45 10.47 20.96
CA LYS A 31 3.47 11.44 21.43
C LYS A 31 2.30 11.54 20.45
N ARG A 32 2.59 11.78 19.16
CA ARG A 32 1.58 11.86 18.11
C ARG A 32 0.78 10.56 17.96
N ALA A 33 1.46 9.40 18.09
CA ALA A 33 0.79 8.10 18.03
C ALA A 33 -0.17 7.87 19.21
N LYS A 34 0.15 8.37 20.41
CA LYS A 34 -0.75 8.30 21.58
C LYS A 34 -1.92 9.29 21.51
N GLU A 35 -1.74 10.38 20.79
CA GLU A 35 -2.77 11.40 20.55
C GLU A 35 -3.65 11.05 19.34
N ASP A 36 -3.39 9.90 18.66
CA ASP A 36 -4.19 9.45 17.51
C ASP A 36 -5.67 9.26 17.85
N VAL A 37 -6.52 9.81 17.01
CA VAL A 37 -7.99 9.72 17.11
C VAL A 37 -8.62 8.98 15.92
N ASN A 38 -7.82 8.57 14.93
CA ASN A 38 -8.28 7.96 13.69
C ASN A 38 -8.33 6.44 13.73
N ASN A 39 -7.90 5.80 14.85
CA ASN A 39 -7.77 4.35 15.02
C ASN A 39 -6.68 3.75 14.09
N ASP A 40 -5.50 4.37 14.09
CA ASP A 40 -4.40 4.00 13.20
C ASP A 40 -3.62 2.75 13.67
N PHE A 41 -3.68 2.39 14.98
CA PHE A 41 -2.73 1.47 15.60
C PHE A 41 -3.34 0.23 16.24
N GLU A 42 -2.75 -0.92 15.95
CA GLU A 42 -2.95 -2.17 16.69
C GLU A 42 -2.12 -2.17 17.98
N LEU A 43 -0.85 -1.76 17.91
CA LEU A 43 0.09 -1.79 19.01
C LEU A 43 1.12 -0.67 18.89
N ILE A 44 1.34 0.11 19.95
CA ILE A 44 2.42 1.11 20.05
C ILE A 44 3.58 0.50 20.84
N LEU A 45 4.82 0.62 20.33
CA LEU A 45 6.03 -0.05 20.83
C LEU A 45 6.93 0.92 21.60
N GLU A 46 6.38 1.61 22.61
CA GLU A 46 7.04 2.74 23.28
C GLU A 46 8.40 2.39 23.91
N GLU A 47 8.42 1.36 24.77
CA GLU A 47 9.62 1.04 25.58
C GLU A 47 10.82 0.69 24.69
N ASP A 48 10.60 -0.17 23.70
CA ASP A 48 11.67 -0.60 22.79
C ASP A 48 12.09 0.49 21.82
N ALA A 49 11.15 1.31 21.35
CA ALA A 49 11.47 2.45 20.50
C ALA A 49 12.37 3.46 21.22
N ILE A 50 12.04 3.80 22.47
CA ILE A 50 12.87 4.70 23.31
C ILE A 50 14.23 4.09 23.58
N LYS A 51 14.29 2.80 23.95
CA LYS A 51 15.55 2.10 24.20
C LYS A 51 16.47 2.11 23.00
N LYS A 52 15.96 1.75 21.81
CA LYS A 52 16.70 1.79 20.56
C LYS A 52 17.18 3.20 20.21
N ALA A 53 16.32 4.21 20.39
CA ALA A 53 16.71 5.61 20.16
C ALA A 53 17.88 6.06 21.02
N ILE A 54 17.86 5.75 22.33
CA ILE A 54 18.98 6.05 23.24
C ILE A 54 20.26 5.31 22.84
N GLU A 55 20.16 4.09 22.32
CA GLU A 55 21.31 3.34 21.82
C GLU A 55 21.89 3.94 20.52
N LEU A 56 21.04 4.43 19.63
CA LEU A 56 21.48 5.08 18.39
C LEU A 56 22.10 6.45 18.64
N ASP A 57 21.58 7.24 19.57
CA ASP A 57 22.15 8.56 19.92
C ASP A 57 23.57 8.48 20.47
N LYS A 58 24.05 7.28 20.90
CA LYS A 58 25.45 7.05 21.27
C LYS A 58 26.39 6.83 20.07
N LYS A 59 25.83 6.68 18.87
CA LYS A 59 26.54 6.43 17.62
C LYS A 59 26.53 7.68 16.74
N GLU A 60 27.52 7.80 15.87
CA GLU A 60 27.46 8.81 14.82
C GLU A 60 26.48 8.39 13.74
N CYS A 61 25.69 9.36 13.23
CA CYS A 61 24.80 9.14 12.11
C CYS A 61 25.63 8.87 10.84
N PRO A 62 25.49 7.69 10.18
CA PRO A 62 26.24 7.40 8.97
C PRO A 62 25.71 8.21 7.78
N LYS A 63 26.61 8.81 6.99
CA LYS A 63 26.24 9.66 5.84
C LYS A 63 25.48 8.91 4.73
N ASP A 64 25.78 7.63 4.57
CA ASP A 64 25.25 6.75 3.52
C ASP A 64 24.04 5.91 3.98
N ASN A 65 23.57 6.13 5.20
CA ASN A 65 22.42 5.39 5.76
C ASN A 65 21.27 6.33 6.10
N ILE A 66 20.48 6.65 5.10
CA ILE A 66 19.38 7.62 5.21
C ILE A 66 18.24 7.18 6.16
N PHE A 67 18.15 5.89 6.49
CA PHE A 67 17.14 5.37 7.42
C PHE A 67 17.62 5.30 8.88
N PHE A 68 18.86 5.72 9.17
CA PHE A 68 19.37 5.74 10.55
C PHE A 68 18.52 6.67 11.42
N GLY A 69 17.94 6.12 12.49
CA GLY A 69 17.12 6.87 13.46
C GLY A 69 15.73 7.30 12.95
N ILE A 70 15.33 6.91 11.73
CA ILE A 70 14.02 7.27 11.18
C ILE A 70 12.92 6.46 11.85
N PRO A 71 11.91 7.10 12.49
CA PRO A 71 10.74 6.41 13.01
C PRO A 71 9.83 5.96 11.87
N TYR A 72 9.30 4.72 11.97
CA TYR A 72 8.37 4.18 10.99
C TYR A 72 7.28 3.33 11.64
N CYS A 73 6.21 3.06 10.88
CA CYS A 73 5.15 2.12 11.25
C CYS A 73 5.10 0.95 10.27
N ALA A 74 4.57 -0.18 10.73
CA ALA A 74 4.37 -1.36 9.90
C ALA A 74 2.95 -1.90 10.04
N LYS A 75 2.31 -2.19 8.90
CA LYS A 75 1.01 -2.86 8.85
C LYS A 75 1.04 -4.14 9.68
N ASP A 76 0.02 -4.42 10.47
CA ASP A 76 0.03 -5.53 11.43
C ASP A 76 -0.10 -6.93 10.79
N ASN A 77 0.08 -7.03 9.49
CA ASN A 77 0.28 -8.30 8.80
C ASN A 77 1.75 -8.64 8.50
N PHE A 78 2.71 -7.84 8.96
CA PHE A 78 4.13 -8.19 8.95
C PHE A 78 4.52 -8.83 10.28
N SER A 79 5.03 -10.06 10.24
CA SER A 79 5.58 -10.74 11.41
C SER A 79 6.68 -9.89 12.05
N THR A 80 6.51 -9.59 13.34
CA THR A 80 7.47 -8.80 14.10
C THR A 80 7.82 -9.60 15.37
N LYS A 81 9.06 -10.04 15.48
CA LYS A 81 9.53 -10.92 16.56
C LYS A 81 9.26 -10.32 17.92
N GLY A 82 8.58 -11.09 18.76
CA GLY A 82 8.30 -10.73 20.15
C GLY A 82 7.09 -9.81 20.34
N TYR A 83 6.42 -9.39 19.25
CA TYR A 83 5.23 -8.52 19.31
C TYR A 83 4.02 -9.21 18.69
N GLU A 84 2.88 -9.02 19.32
CA GLU A 84 1.62 -9.55 18.80
C GLU A 84 1.41 -9.08 17.34
N THR A 85 0.99 -10.00 16.48
CA THR A 85 0.72 -9.77 15.08
C THR A 85 -0.61 -10.41 14.71
N THR A 86 -1.66 -9.61 14.67
CA THR A 86 -3.06 -10.07 14.55
C THR A 86 -3.61 -10.01 13.13
N ALA A 87 -2.94 -9.27 12.24
CA ALA A 87 -3.49 -8.90 10.93
C ALA A 87 -4.92 -8.31 11.04
N SER A 88 -5.19 -7.55 12.12
CA SER A 88 -6.48 -6.98 12.52
C SER A 88 -7.62 -8.01 12.54
N SER A 89 -7.34 -9.27 12.94
CA SER A 89 -8.29 -10.38 13.00
C SER A 89 -8.27 -11.07 14.35
N ASN A 90 -9.44 -11.34 14.91
CA ASN A 90 -9.57 -12.06 16.19
C ASN A 90 -9.05 -13.50 16.12
N ILE A 91 -8.92 -14.10 14.95
CA ILE A 91 -8.37 -15.47 14.79
C ILE A 91 -6.90 -15.54 15.16
N LEU A 92 -6.18 -14.43 15.16
CA LEU A 92 -4.75 -14.32 15.49
C LEU A 92 -4.49 -13.60 16.81
N ASN A 93 -5.52 -13.29 17.62
CA ASN A 93 -5.31 -12.70 18.94
C ASN A 93 -4.35 -13.57 19.78
N GLY A 94 -3.35 -12.94 20.39
CA GLY A 94 -2.31 -13.61 21.18
C GLY A 94 -1.21 -14.27 20.36
N TYR A 95 -1.22 -14.18 19.03
CA TYR A 95 -0.13 -14.71 18.20
C TYR A 95 1.08 -13.78 18.23
N VAL A 96 2.20 -14.28 18.75
CA VAL A 96 3.48 -13.57 18.81
C VAL A 96 4.50 -14.30 17.94
N PRO A 97 4.94 -13.72 16.82
CA PRO A 97 5.96 -14.33 15.95
C PRO A 97 7.31 -14.49 16.65
N ILE A 98 8.02 -15.59 16.34
CA ILE A 98 9.39 -15.86 16.81
C ILE A 98 10.47 -15.34 15.86
N PHE A 99 10.08 -14.72 14.74
CA PHE A 99 10.95 -14.17 13.70
C PHE A 99 10.39 -12.86 13.15
N ASP A 100 11.26 -12.04 12.57
CA ASP A 100 10.90 -10.84 11.85
C ASP A 100 10.64 -11.14 10.37
N ALA A 101 9.67 -10.45 9.76
CA ALA A 101 9.60 -10.34 8.31
C ALA A 101 10.90 -9.72 7.77
N THR A 102 11.34 -10.14 6.57
CA THR A 102 12.61 -9.67 5.98
C THR A 102 12.68 -8.13 5.93
N VAL A 103 11.59 -7.47 5.56
CA VAL A 103 11.56 -5.99 5.51
C VAL A 103 11.70 -5.33 6.88
N ILE A 104 11.17 -5.95 7.95
CA ILE A 104 11.35 -5.48 9.34
C ILE A 104 12.81 -5.66 9.76
N LYS A 105 13.42 -6.81 9.45
CA LYS A 105 14.83 -7.09 9.72
C LYS A 105 15.74 -6.08 9.04
N LEU A 106 15.53 -5.81 7.74
CA LEU A 106 16.33 -4.86 6.96
C LEU A 106 16.27 -3.44 7.53
N LEU A 107 15.07 -2.96 7.88
CA LEU A 107 14.89 -1.65 8.51
C LEU A 107 15.57 -1.58 9.88
N ASN A 108 15.44 -2.61 10.70
CA ASN A 108 16.12 -2.71 11.99
C ASN A 108 17.63 -2.69 11.86
N GLU A 109 18.22 -3.40 10.88
CA GLU A 109 19.65 -3.44 10.60
C GLU A 109 20.19 -2.07 10.16
N LYS A 110 19.38 -1.26 9.51
CA LYS A 110 19.70 0.12 9.15
C LYS A 110 19.44 1.14 10.26
N GLY A 111 18.95 0.69 11.40
CA GLY A 111 18.67 1.54 12.55
C GLY A 111 17.40 2.36 12.42
N ALA A 112 16.50 2.03 11.51
CA ALA A 112 15.14 2.57 11.54
C ALA A 112 14.41 2.06 12.79
N ILE A 113 13.49 2.86 13.34
CA ILE A 113 12.84 2.56 14.61
C ILE A 113 11.34 2.34 14.39
N LEU A 114 10.90 1.10 14.63
CA LEU A 114 9.48 0.75 14.59
C LEU A 114 8.76 1.38 15.80
N ILE A 115 7.80 2.28 15.50
CA ILE A 115 7.01 3.00 16.52
C ILE A 115 5.74 2.23 16.86
N ALA A 116 5.07 1.68 15.84
CA ALA A 116 3.79 1.01 16.02
C ALA A 116 3.50 -0.01 14.90
N LYS A 117 2.64 -0.99 15.24
CA LYS A 117 1.94 -1.84 14.30
C LYS A 117 0.61 -1.18 13.96
N THR A 118 0.27 -1.07 12.67
CA THR A 118 -0.90 -0.33 12.22
C THR A 118 -2.10 -1.21 11.90
N THR A 119 -3.31 -0.68 12.10
CA THR A 119 -4.57 -1.31 11.73
C THR A 119 -4.64 -1.58 10.23
N LEU A 120 -5.48 -2.53 9.85
CA LEU A 120 -5.76 -2.90 8.47
C LEU A 120 -7.18 -3.47 8.33
N ASP A 121 -7.68 -3.56 7.10
CA ASP A 121 -8.82 -4.43 6.85
C ASP A 121 -8.43 -5.88 7.17
N GLU A 122 -9.31 -6.61 7.83
CA GLU A 122 -9.05 -7.95 8.37
C GLU A 122 -8.33 -8.86 7.36
N LEU A 123 -7.16 -9.41 7.76
CA LEU A 123 -6.28 -10.27 6.95
C LEU A 123 -5.94 -9.67 5.57
N ALA A 124 -5.89 -8.33 5.47
CA ALA A 124 -5.70 -7.57 4.24
C ALA A 124 -6.78 -7.80 3.15
N MET A 125 -7.95 -8.35 3.50
CA MET A 125 -9.02 -8.76 2.56
C MET A 125 -10.12 -7.71 2.38
N GLY A 126 -9.81 -6.44 2.51
CA GLY A 126 -10.71 -5.31 2.31
C GLY A 126 -10.11 -4.19 1.47
N GLY A 127 -10.83 -3.12 1.28
CA GLY A 127 -10.37 -1.93 0.53
C GLY A 127 -10.89 -0.60 1.09
N THR A 128 -11.50 -0.64 2.30
CA THR A 128 -12.20 0.52 2.86
C THR A 128 -11.65 1.00 4.20
N GLY A 129 -10.88 0.17 4.92
CA GLY A 129 -10.43 0.44 6.29
C GLY A 129 -11.54 0.28 7.32
N THR A 130 -12.54 -0.59 7.06
CA THR A 130 -13.71 -0.75 7.91
C THR A 130 -13.87 -2.12 8.54
N SER A 131 -13.04 -3.10 8.15
CA SER A 131 -13.25 -4.51 8.51
C SER A 131 -12.25 -5.06 9.51
N GLY A 132 -11.31 -4.29 10.00
CA GLY A 132 -10.41 -4.67 11.08
C GLY A 132 -11.16 -4.89 12.42
N HIS A 133 -10.65 -5.76 13.28
CA HIS A 133 -11.32 -6.10 14.54
C HIS A 133 -11.42 -4.92 15.54
N LYS A 134 -10.60 -3.90 15.39
CA LYS A 134 -10.68 -2.64 16.18
C LYS A 134 -11.63 -1.60 15.58
N GLY A 135 -12.30 -1.91 14.46
CA GLY A 135 -13.26 -1.02 13.83
C GLY A 135 -12.66 -0.17 12.70
N ILE A 136 -13.31 0.96 12.45
CA ILE A 136 -13.01 1.84 11.29
C ILE A 136 -11.75 2.66 11.54
N THR A 137 -10.89 2.76 10.52
CA THR A 137 -9.82 3.76 10.46
C THR A 137 -10.29 4.95 9.64
N TYR A 138 -10.22 6.14 10.22
CA TYR A 138 -10.75 7.37 9.64
C TYR A 138 -9.71 8.16 8.84
N ASN A 139 -10.19 9.02 7.95
CA ASN A 139 -9.32 9.89 7.19
C ASN A 139 -8.90 11.11 8.02
N PRO A 140 -7.59 11.36 8.27
CA PRO A 140 -7.12 12.44 9.14
C PRO A 140 -7.41 13.85 8.59
N TYR A 141 -7.76 13.98 7.30
CA TYR A 141 -8.19 15.26 6.73
C TYR A 141 -9.61 15.68 7.15
N LYS A 142 -10.37 14.80 7.81
CA LYS A 142 -11.74 15.06 8.33
C LYS A 142 -11.83 14.69 9.80
N LEU A 143 -11.65 15.68 10.67
CA LEU A 143 -11.67 15.49 12.13
C LEU A 143 -13.03 15.09 12.71
N ASP A 144 -14.10 15.19 11.93
CA ASP A 144 -15.46 14.74 12.29
C ASP A 144 -15.68 13.23 12.11
N HIS A 145 -14.64 12.51 11.68
CA HIS A 145 -14.68 11.08 11.40
C HIS A 145 -15.76 10.66 10.38
N SER A 146 -16.13 11.57 9.49
CA SER A 146 -17.17 11.31 8.48
C SER A 146 -16.66 10.56 7.26
N THR A 147 -15.33 10.39 7.11
CA THR A 147 -14.71 9.94 5.88
C THR A 147 -13.70 8.81 6.11
N LEU A 148 -13.69 7.82 5.21
CA LEU A 148 -12.78 6.69 5.21
C LEU A 148 -11.41 7.07 4.64
N ILE A 149 -10.34 6.39 5.07
CA ILE A 149 -8.99 6.54 4.47
C ILE A 149 -8.75 5.55 3.32
N GLY A 150 -9.66 4.59 3.14
CA GLY A 150 -9.43 3.46 2.24
C GLY A 150 -8.63 2.34 2.91
N GLY A 151 -8.38 1.28 2.16
CA GLY A 151 -7.70 0.07 2.69
C GLY A 151 -7.09 -0.78 1.57
N SER A 152 -6.52 -1.90 1.97
CA SER A 152 -6.48 -2.51 3.30
C SER A 152 -5.38 -1.96 4.21
N SER A 153 -4.42 -1.14 3.74
CA SER A 153 -3.33 -0.55 4.57
C SER A 153 -3.77 0.79 5.19
N CYS A 154 -4.98 0.81 5.82
CA CYS A 154 -5.62 2.01 6.32
C CYS A 154 -4.80 2.73 7.40
N GLY A 155 -4.40 2.06 8.48
CA GLY A 155 -3.63 2.66 9.55
C GLY A 155 -2.24 3.13 9.12
N SER A 156 -1.56 2.39 8.21
CA SER A 156 -0.28 2.82 7.65
C SER A 156 -0.41 4.11 6.84
N CYS A 157 -1.46 4.22 6.03
CA CYS A 157 -1.76 5.43 5.29
C CYS A 157 -2.08 6.60 6.22
N ALA A 158 -2.97 6.37 7.19
CA ALA A 158 -3.42 7.42 8.12
C ALA A 158 -2.27 7.92 9.00
N ALA A 159 -1.40 7.04 9.51
CA ALA A 159 -0.23 7.42 10.31
C ALA A 159 0.77 8.34 9.55
N VAL A 160 1.00 8.09 8.24
CA VAL A 160 1.85 8.97 7.42
C VAL A 160 1.13 10.26 7.06
N ALA A 161 -0.16 10.21 6.71
CA ALA A 161 -0.98 11.38 6.39
C ALA A 161 -1.18 12.31 7.61
N SER A 162 -1.27 11.75 8.82
CA SER A 162 -1.29 12.49 10.09
C SER A 162 0.07 13.10 10.46
N GLY A 163 1.14 12.75 9.74
CA GLY A 163 2.49 13.20 10.07
C GLY A 163 3.07 12.55 11.35
N ILE A 164 2.54 11.40 11.77
CA ILE A 164 3.05 10.66 12.94
C ILE A 164 4.41 10.07 12.64
N VAL A 165 4.58 9.53 11.43
CA VAL A 165 5.85 9.02 10.91
C VAL A 165 6.03 9.44 9.45
N PRO A 166 7.29 9.55 8.94
CA PRO A 166 7.53 9.88 7.54
C PRO A 166 7.38 8.68 6.58
N PHE A 167 7.37 7.46 7.11
CA PHE A 167 7.35 6.21 6.36
C PHE A 167 6.52 5.13 7.05
N ALA A 168 5.76 4.36 6.26
CA ALA A 168 5.06 3.18 6.78
C ALA A 168 5.02 2.05 5.75
N LEU A 169 5.27 0.81 6.24
CA LEU A 169 5.09 -0.41 5.45
C LEU A 169 3.60 -0.73 5.30
N GLY A 170 3.21 -1.12 4.09
CA GLY A 170 1.90 -1.65 3.74
C GLY A 170 2.02 -2.89 2.87
N SER A 171 0.89 -3.50 2.51
CA SER A 171 0.80 -4.58 1.53
C SER A 171 -0.26 -4.26 0.49
N ASP A 172 -0.02 -4.64 -0.76
CA ASP A 172 -0.89 -4.32 -1.89
C ASP A 172 -1.18 -5.59 -2.71
N THR A 173 -2.44 -6.03 -2.70
CA THR A 173 -2.91 -7.24 -3.40
C THR A 173 -3.83 -6.90 -4.57
N GLY A 174 -4.48 -5.75 -4.54
CA GLY A 174 -5.30 -5.20 -5.62
C GLY A 174 -5.07 -3.71 -5.85
N ASP A 175 -5.00 -2.96 -4.73
CA ASP A 175 -4.82 -1.51 -4.71
C ASP A 175 -4.50 -0.99 -3.29
N SER A 176 -4.24 -1.89 -2.36
CA SER A 176 -4.30 -1.65 -0.91
C SER A 176 -3.23 -0.70 -0.33
N VAL A 177 -2.32 -0.17 -1.15
CA VAL A 177 -1.43 0.96 -0.82
C VAL A 177 -1.73 2.13 -1.75
N ARG A 178 -1.93 1.86 -3.04
CA ARG A 178 -2.05 2.90 -4.07
C ARG A 178 -3.34 3.70 -3.97
N LYS A 179 -4.48 3.07 -3.69
CA LYS A 179 -5.75 3.77 -3.49
C LYS A 179 -5.80 4.55 -2.17
N PRO A 180 -5.44 3.97 -1.00
CA PRO A 180 -5.30 4.74 0.23
C PRO A 180 -4.36 5.94 0.10
N ALA A 181 -3.23 5.81 -0.61
CA ALA A 181 -2.32 6.93 -0.86
C ALA A 181 -3.00 8.10 -1.57
N SER A 182 -3.90 7.83 -2.53
CA SER A 182 -4.72 8.87 -3.17
C SER A 182 -5.58 9.61 -2.15
N TYR A 183 -6.21 8.89 -1.23
CA TYR A 183 -7.10 9.44 -0.21
C TYR A 183 -6.37 10.09 0.97
N GLY A 184 -5.10 9.73 1.17
CA GLY A 184 -4.22 10.30 2.19
C GLY A 184 -3.30 11.41 1.68
N GLY A 185 -3.33 11.72 0.38
CA GLY A 185 -2.43 12.72 -0.22
C GLY A 185 -0.95 12.31 -0.15
N LEU A 186 -0.65 11.04 -0.35
CA LEU A 186 0.67 10.44 -0.15
C LEU A 186 1.25 9.85 -1.45
N VAL A 187 2.55 9.59 -1.41
CA VAL A 187 3.21 8.69 -2.34
C VAL A 187 2.99 7.25 -1.86
N GLY A 188 2.23 6.47 -2.64
CA GLY A 188 2.01 5.04 -2.38
C GLY A 188 2.68 4.20 -3.46
N PHE A 189 3.68 3.40 -3.08
CA PHE A 189 4.49 2.66 -4.03
C PHE A 189 4.33 1.14 -3.88
N LYS A 190 4.06 0.47 -5.01
CA LYS A 190 4.03 -0.99 -5.17
C LYS A 190 5.09 -1.40 -6.21
N PRO A 191 6.12 -2.16 -5.83
CA PRO A 191 7.20 -2.57 -6.74
C PRO A 191 6.76 -3.63 -7.75
N THR A 192 7.68 -4.04 -8.61
CA THR A 192 7.58 -5.30 -9.37
C THR A 192 7.40 -6.48 -8.41
N TRP A 193 6.54 -7.43 -8.79
CA TRP A 193 6.28 -8.64 -7.99
C TRP A 193 7.57 -9.42 -7.74
N GLY A 194 7.82 -9.76 -6.47
CA GLY A 194 9.02 -10.47 -6.05
C GLY A 194 10.28 -9.58 -5.88
N LEU A 195 10.21 -8.27 -6.16
CA LEU A 195 11.36 -7.38 -5.98
C LEU A 195 11.66 -7.09 -4.51
N ILE A 196 10.65 -7.01 -3.66
CA ILE A 196 10.78 -7.00 -2.20
C ILE A 196 10.30 -8.35 -1.68
N SER A 197 11.08 -8.96 -0.77
CA SER A 197 10.73 -10.23 -0.14
C SER A 197 9.39 -10.16 0.61
N ARG A 198 8.60 -11.21 0.47
CA ARG A 198 7.33 -11.41 1.19
C ARG A 198 7.47 -12.36 2.38
N TYR A 199 8.69 -12.80 2.69
CA TYR A 199 8.92 -13.64 3.87
C TYR A 199 8.48 -12.92 5.14
N GLY A 200 7.59 -13.55 5.91
CA GLY A 200 6.98 -12.97 7.11
C GLY A 200 5.79 -12.04 6.90
N LEU A 201 5.36 -11.82 5.64
CA LEU A 201 4.07 -11.20 5.34
C LEU A 201 2.96 -12.25 5.41
N PHE A 202 1.92 -12.04 6.22
CA PHE A 202 0.73 -12.90 6.21
C PHE A 202 0.08 -12.90 4.83
N PRO A 203 -0.05 -14.08 4.17
CA PRO A 203 -0.50 -14.14 2.79
C PRO A 203 -2.02 -13.95 2.68
N PHE A 204 -2.43 -13.06 1.79
CA PHE A 204 -3.80 -13.01 1.30
C PHE A 204 -3.93 -13.84 0.01
N ALA A 205 -3.30 -13.39 -1.07
CA ALA A 205 -3.28 -14.06 -2.37
C ALA A 205 -1.85 -14.00 -2.94
N PRO A 206 -1.00 -15.02 -2.72
CA PRO A 206 0.44 -14.99 -3.03
C PRO A 206 0.77 -14.67 -4.47
N SER A 207 -0.11 -15.01 -5.42
CA SER A 207 0.10 -14.65 -6.83
C SER A 207 -0.12 -13.16 -7.12
N LEU A 208 -0.63 -12.38 -6.15
CA LEU A 208 -1.02 -10.97 -6.27
C LEU A 208 -0.37 -10.08 -5.18
N ASP A 209 0.00 -10.66 -4.03
CA ASP A 209 0.53 -9.93 -2.89
C ASP A 209 1.87 -9.27 -3.17
N HIS A 210 2.01 -8.01 -2.75
CA HIS A 210 3.25 -7.24 -2.77
C HIS A 210 3.49 -6.60 -1.40
N VAL A 211 4.73 -6.57 -0.95
CA VAL A 211 5.16 -5.58 0.03
C VAL A 211 5.19 -4.24 -0.68
N ALA A 212 4.61 -3.25 -0.05
CA ALA A 212 4.47 -1.90 -0.57
C ALA A 212 4.59 -0.91 0.60
N PHE A 213 4.62 0.39 0.34
CA PHE A 213 4.83 1.38 1.40
C PHE A 213 4.29 2.76 1.03
N PHE A 214 4.23 3.63 2.05
CA PHE A 214 3.84 5.03 1.96
C PHE A 214 5.01 5.93 2.35
N THR A 215 5.21 7.00 1.59
CA THR A 215 6.10 8.12 1.90
C THR A 215 5.41 9.44 1.57
N ARG A 216 6.06 10.57 1.89
CA ARG A 216 5.55 11.90 1.52
C ARG A 216 6.28 12.54 0.36
N SER A 217 7.34 11.90 -0.16
CA SER A 217 8.04 12.34 -1.36
C SER A 217 8.45 11.16 -2.23
N VAL A 218 8.61 11.40 -3.52
CA VAL A 218 9.07 10.40 -4.49
C VAL A 218 10.52 9.99 -4.21
N LYS A 219 11.35 10.93 -3.76
CA LYS A 219 12.75 10.66 -3.42
C LYS A 219 12.86 9.72 -2.22
N ASP A 220 12.07 9.94 -1.17
CA ASP A 220 11.98 9.02 -0.03
C ASP A 220 11.51 7.63 -0.45
N ALA A 221 10.56 7.53 -1.40
CA ALA A 221 10.12 6.24 -1.94
C ALA A 221 11.25 5.51 -2.68
N SER A 222 12.09 6.22 -3.42
CA SER A 222 13.25 5.61 -4.10
C SER A 222 14.28 5.07 -3.10
N PHE A 223 14.58 5.80 -2.03
CA PHE A 223 15.45 5.34 -0.94
C PHE A 223 14.87 4.10 -0.23
N ALA A 224 13.57 4.10 0.05
CA ALA A 224 12.91 2.96 0.69
C ALA A 224 12.98 1.71 -0.19
N LEU A 225 12.71 1.83 -1.49
CA LEU A 225 12.85 0.70 -2.41
C LEU A 225 14.29 0.22 -2.50
N ASP A 226 15.25 1.14 -2.57
CA ASP A 226 16.68 0.79 -2.67
C ASP A 226 17.14 -0.02 -1.46
N LEU A 227 16.67 0.32 -0.27
CA LEU A 227 16.93 -0.44 0.95
C LEU A 227 16.24 -1.82 0.96
N LEU A 228 14.94 -1.87 0.59
CA LEU A 228 14.10 -3.04 0.84
C LEU A 228 14.19 -4.13 -0.23
N SER A 229 14.64 -3.79 -1.44
CA SER A 229 14.73 -4.76 -2.52
C SER A 229 16.06 -5.49 -2.50
N VAL A 230 16.08 -6.59 -1.77
CA VAL A 230 17.19 -7.54 -1.70
C VAL A 230 16.70 -8.93 -2.06
N HIS A 231 17.62 -9.78 -2.57
CA HIS A 231 17.31 -11.19 -2.72
C HIS A 231 17.18 -11.87 -1.34
N ASP A 232 16.15 -12.68 -1.18
CA ASP A 232 15.88 -13.43 0.06
C ASP A 232 15.66 -14.91 -0.25
N GLU A 233 16.55 -15.76 0.25
CA GLU A 233 16.46 -17.22 0.08
C GLU A 233 15.25 -17.84 0.79
N ASN A 234 14.62 -17.13 1.74
CA ASN A 234 13.41 -17.58 2.43
C ASN A 234 12.14 -17.34 1.60
N ASP A 235 12.21 -16.50 0.56
CA ASP A 235 11.10 -16.27 -0.38
C ASP A 235 11.49 -16.77 -1.78
N TYR A 236 11.00 -17.95 -2.16
CA TYR A 236 11.25 -18.54 -3.48
C TYR A 236 10.77 -17.68 -4.66
N THR A 237 9.98 -16.64 -4.42
CA THR A 237 9.54 -15.69 -5.44
C THR A 237 10.41 -14.45 -5.49
N SER A 238 11.36 -14.31 -4.55
CA SER A 238 12.28 -13.20 -4.50
C SER A 238 13.18 -13.14 -5.75
N TYR A 239 13.32 -11.93 -6.30
CA TYR A 239 14.12 -11.69 -7.50
C TYR A 239 15.60 -12.02 -7.26
N SER A 240 16.14 -12.96 -8.05
CA SER A 240 17.47 -13.54 -7.84
C SER A 240 18.60 -12.92 -8.64
N LYS A 241 18.32 -12.00 -9.58
CA LYS A 241 19.35 -11.35 -10.38
C LYS A 241 19.96 -10.17 -9.63
N GLU A 242 21.20 -9.83 -9.99
CA GLU A 242 21.82 -8.60 -9.52
C GLU A 242 20.92 -7.38 -9.84
N ARG A 243 20.58 -6.63 -8.82
CA ARG A 243 19.67 -5.51 -8.92
C ARG A 243 20.45 -4.22 -9.21
N LYS A 244 19.92 -3.43 -10.13
CA LYS A 244 20.36 -2.05 -10.31
C LYS A 244 19.71 -1.15 -9.27
N SER A 245 20.44 -0.15 -8.75
CA SER A 245 19.87 0.86 -7.87
C SER A 245 18.69 1.58 -8.53
N CYS A 246 17.65 1.84 -7.74
CA CYS A 246 16.48 2.62 -8.16
C CYS A 246 16.63 4.12 -7.88
N LEU A 247 17.75 4.53 -7.31
CA LEU A 247 18.07 5.94 -7.10
C LEU A 247 18.25 6.65 -8.44
N PHE A 248 17.76 7.88 -8.51
CA PHE A 248 17.81 8.70 -9.72
C PHE A 248 18.45 10.07 -9.43
N ASP A 249 18.98 10.67 -10.48
CA ASP A 249 19.49 12.04 -10.44
C ASP A 249 18.40 13.00 -10.90
N GLU A 250 17.91 13.83 -9.99
CA GLU A 250 16.83 14.79 -10.23
C GLU A 250 17.15 15.83 -11.29
N HIS A 251 18.44 16.10 -11.53
CA HIS A 251 18.91 17.04 -12.54
C HIS A 251 19.08 16.43 -13.93
N ASN A 252 18.96 15.09 -14.05
CA ASN A 252 19.19 14.37 -15.31
C ASN A 252 18.06 13.42 -15.65
N ILE A 253 16.81 13.92 -15.63
CA ILE A 253 15.61 13.15 -15.96
C ILE A 253 15.25 13.34 -17.42
N SER A 254 15.17 12.23 -18.18
CA SER A 254 14.71 12.25 -19.56
C SER A 254 13.20 12.38 -19.65
N THR A 255 12.73 13.41 -20.36
CA THR A 255 11.29 13.64 -20.60
C THR A 255 10.83 13.13 -21.99
N ASN A 256 11.75 12.64 -22.85
CA ASN A 256 11.38 12.03 -24.14
C ASN A 256 10.87 10.61 -23.94
N LYS A 257 9.70 10.45 -23.27
CA LYS A 257 9.05 9.19 -22.94
C LYS A 257 7.58 9.23 -23.36
N LYS A 258 7.00 8.05 -23.61
CA LYS A 258 5.62 7.90 -24.03
C LYS A 258 4.72 7.43 -22.91
N ILE A 259 3.57 8.07 -22.76
CA ILE A 259 2.57 7.81 -21.72
C ILE A 259 1.24 7.45 -22.39
N GLY A 260 0.65 6.31 -22.03
CA GLY A 260 -0.68 5.90 -22.45
C GLY A 260 -1.73 6.23 -21.40
N ILE A 261 -2.83 6.85 -21.77
CA ILE A 261 -4.01 7.03 -20.91
C ILE A 261 -5.04 5.98 -21.31
N LEU A 262 -5.45 5.11 -20.39
CA LEU A 262 -6.53 4.16 -20.65
C LEU A 262 -7.85 4.91 -20.84
N LYS A 263 -8.32 4.98 -22.10
CA LYS A 263 -9.50 5.76 -22.48
C LYS A 263 -10.74 5.36 -21.69
N GLU A 264 -10.98 4.06 -21.55
CA GLU A 264 -12.17 3.53 -20.88
C GLU A 264 -12.17 3.84 -19.38
N VAL A 265 -11.00 3.88 -18.73
CA VAL A 265 -10.86 4.32 -17.34
C VAL A 265 -11.17 5.81 -17.22
N TYR A 266 -10.60 6.63 -18.10
CA TYR A 266 -10.84 8.08 -18.16
C TYR A 266 -12.31 8.42 -18.40
N ASP A 267 -12.96 7.74 -19.36
CA ASP A 267 -14.37 7.94 -19.70
C ASP A 267 -15.32 7.51 -18.56
N SER A 268 -14.92 6.54 -17.73
CA SER A 268 -15.72 6.02 -16.61
C SER A 268 -15.71 6.93 -15.37
N ILE A 269 -14.95 8.01 -15.37
CA ILE A 269 -14.92 9.00 -14.29
C ILE A 269 -15.88 10.12 -14.62
N ASP A 270 -16.77 10.44 -13.70
CA ASP A 270 -17.82 11.46 -13.86
C ASP A 270 -17.58 12.73 -13.01
N ASP A 271 -16.44 12.83 -12.31
CA ASP A 271 -16.08 13.95 -11.47
C ASP A 271 -15.25 14.99 -12.24
N ASP A 272 -15.87 16.14 -12.57
CA ASP A 272 -15.24 17.21 -13.34
C ASP A 272 -14.02 17.82 -12.64
N THR A 273 -14.02 17.90 -11.31
CA THR A 273 -12.87 18.46 -10.56
C THR A 273 -11.64 17.58 -10.72
N LEU A 274 -11.82 16.27 -10.59
CA LEU A 274 -10.75 15.28 -10.76
C LEU A 274 -10.27 15.26 -12.21
N LYS A 275 -11.20 15.22 -13.18
CA LYS A 275 -10.87 15.24 -14.62
C LYS A 275 -10.10 16.49 -15.02
N ASN A 276 -10.59 17.67 -14.65
CA ASN A 276 -9.94 18.94 -14.96
C ASN A 276 -8.52 19.03 -14.38
N SER A 277 -8.29 18.49 -13.17
CA SER A 277 -6.96 18.45 -12.57
C SER A 277 -6.03 17.48 -13.31
N PHE A 278 -6.57 16.33 -13.73
CA PHE A 278 -5.84 15.36 -14.54
C PHE A 278 -5.47 15.92 -15.91
N ASP A 279 -6.41 16.57 -16.59
CA ASP A 279 -6.19 17.19 -17.90
C ASP A 279 -5.12 18.29 -17.84
N LYS A 280 -5.14 19.12 -16.78
CA LYS A 280 -4.09 20.11 -16.53
C LYS A 280 -2.72 19.46 -16.35
N LEU A 281 -2.63 18.34 -15.62
CA LEU A 281 -1.38 17.58 -15.50
C LEU A 281 -0.92 17.08 -16.87
N ILE A 282 -1.82 16.51 -17.68
CA ILE A 282 -1.49 16.00 -19.02
C ILE A 282 -0.95 17.11 -19.92
N ILE A 283 -1.56 18.30 -19.91
CA ILE A 283 -1.06 19.47 -20.65
C ILE A 283 0.37 19.80 -20.19
N LYS A 284 0.61 19.87 -18.88
CA LYS A 284 1.94 20.17 -18.33
C LYS A 284 2.99 19.11 -18.69
N LEU A 285 2.64 17.83 -18.66
CA LEU A 285 3.53 16.75 -19.09
C LEU A 285 3.92 16.89 -20.57
N LYS A 286 2.99 17.28 -21.45
CA LYS A 286 3.29 17.57 -22.86
C LYS A 286 4.20 18.80 -23.00
N GLU A 287 3.97 19.86 -22.24
CA GLU A 287 4.81 21.07 -22.25
C GLU A 287 6.27 20.78 -21.85
N VAL A 288 6.51 19.84 -20.96
CA VAL A 288 7.88 19.45 -20.55
C VAL A 288 8.49 18.34 -21.42
N GLY A 289 7.80 17.88 -22.47
CA GLY A 289 8.35 17.03 -23.53
C GLY A 289 7.88 15.58 -23.54
N TYR A 290 6.96 15.15 -22.65
CA TYR A 290 6.37 13.81 -22.73
C TYR A 290 5.37 13.71 -23.89
N ILE A 291 5.35 12.54 -24.54
CA ILE A 291 4.34 12.20 -25.56
C ILE A 291 3.19 11.48 -24.86
N VAL A 292 1.99 12.04 -24.91
CA VAL A 292 0.83 11.49 -24.19
C VAL A 292 -0.32 11.24 -25.14
N ASP A 293 -0.76 9.99 -25.23
CA ASP A 293 -1.83 9.52 -26.11
C ASP A 293 -2.87 8.70 -25.33
N PHE A 294 -4.10 8.64 -25.85
CA PHE A 294 -5.07 7.66 -25.39
C PHE A 294 -4.76 6.27 -25.98
N VAL A 295 -4.84 5.26 -25.11
CA VAL A 295 -4.73 3.85 -25.44
C VAL A 295 -5.97 3.11 -24.95
N SER A 296 -6.29 1.95 -25.53
CA SER A 296 -7.55 1.25 -25.29
C SER A 296 -7.33 -0.21 -24.90
N ILE A 297 -8.11 -0.66 -23.94
CA ILE A 297 -8.34 -2.08 -23.63
C ILE A 297 -9.85 -2.29 -23.71
N ASP A 298 -10.29 -3.39 -24.32
CA ASP A 298 -11.71 -3.71 -24.45
C ASP A 298 -12.47 -3.51 -23.12
N LYS A 299 -13.59 -2.78 -23.18
CA LYS A 299 -14.37 -2.40 -21.99
C LYS A 299 -14.89 -3.61 -21.20
N ASN A 300 -15.29 -4.70 -21.89
CA ASN A 300 -15.75 -5.91 -21.21
C ASN A 300 -14.61 -6.60 -20.50
N LEU A 301 -13.39 -6.54 -21.06
CA LEU A 301 -12.20 -7.06 -20.42
C LEU A 301 -11.85 -6.26 -19.16
N LEU A 302 -11.91 -4.92 -19.22
CA LEU A 302 -11.68 -4.06 -18.05
C LEU A 302 -12.73 -4.26 -16.96
N SER A 303 -14.01 -4.33 -17.31
CA SER A 303 -15.09 -4.60 -16.34
C SER A 303 -15.00 -5.99 -15.69
N SER A 304 -14.24 -6.91 -16.30
CA SER A 304 -13.97 -8.24 -15.76
C SER A 304 -12.82 -8.28 -14.74
N ILE A 305 -12.09 -7.17 -14.52
CA ILE A 305 -10.97 -7.09 -13.57
C ILE A 305 -11.44 -7.46 -12.17
N TYR A 306 -12.46 -6.77 -11.65
CA TYR A 306 -12.94 -6.96 -10.29
C TYR A 306 -13.50 -8.37 -10.06
N PRO A 307 -14.39 -8.92 -10.89
CA PRO A 307 -14.83 -10.32 -10.76
C PRO A 307 -13.68 -11.34 -10.80
N ALA A 308 -12.74 -11.19 -11.71
CA ALA A 308 -11.58 -12.08 -11.79
C ALA A 308 -10.69 -11.97 -10.54
N TYR A 309 -10.43 -10.75 -10.07
CA TYR A 309 -9.68 -10.50 -8.84
C TYR A 309 -10.35 -11.16 -7.62
N ILE A 310 -11.67 -10.99 -7.45
CA ILE A 310 -12.42 -11.57 -6.33
C ILE A 310 -12.34 -13.10 -6.34
N VAL A 311 -12.49 -13.72 -7.50
CA VAL A 311 -12.43 -15.20 -7.62
C VAL A 311 -11.02 -15.71 -7.29
N ILE A 312 -9.98 -15.15 -7.92
CA ILE A 312 -8.59 -15.60 -7.74
C ILE A 312 -8.16 -15.38 -6.29
N SER A 313 -8.35 -14.16 -5.77
CA SER A 313 -7.91 -13.82 -4.42
C SER A 313 -8.66 -14.61 -3.33
N SER A 314 -9.96 -14.86 -3.50
CA SER A 314 -10.72 -15.66 -2.54
C SER A 314 -10.32 -17.14 -2.58
N ALA A 315 -10.03 -17.70 -3.75
CA ALA A 315 -9.55 -19.07 -3.90
C ALA A 315 -8.18 -19.25 -3.22
N GLU A 316 -7.23 -18.37 -3.47
CA GLU A 316 -5.92 -18.40 -2.84
C GLU A 316 -6.01 -18.17 -1.32
N ALA A 317 -6.83 -17.19 -0.87
CA ALA A 317 -7.07 -16.93 0.55
C ALA A 317 -7.63 -18.15 1.28
N THR A 318 -8.59 -18.85 0.68
CA THR A 318 -9.18 -20.06 1.25
C THR A 318 -8.13 -21.12 1.50
N SER A 319 -7.22 -21.33 0.56
CA SER A 319 -6.11 -22.29 0.68
C SER A 319 -5.08 -21.85 1.71
N ASN A 320 -4.62 -20.58 1.65
CA ASN A 320 -3.58 -20.06 2.52
C ASN A 320 -4.00 -19.98 3.99
N ASN A 321 -5.25 -19.57 4.25
CA ASN A 321 -5.77 -19.41 5.61
C ASN A 321 -6.46 -20.68 6.15
N ALA A 322 -6.30 -21.81 5.49
CA ALA A 322 -6.80 -23.11 5.99
C ALA A 322 -6.14 -23.53 7.30
N ASN A 323 -4.90 -23.08 7.56
CA ASN A 323 -4.14 -23.34 8.79
C ASN A 323 -4.55 -22.45 9.97
N LEU A 324 -5.36 -21.41 9.77
CA LEU A 324 -5.95 -20.60 10.84
C LEU A 324 -7.19 -21.33 11.39
N ASP A 325 -6.94 -22.31 12.22
CA ASP A 325 -7.92 -23.31 12.68
C ASP A 325 -8.19 -23.29 14.19
N GLY A 326 -7.50 -22.39 14.93
CA GLY A 326 -7.58 -22.32 16.38
C GLY A 326 -6.84 -23.43 17.14
N ILE A 327 -6.06 -24.25 16.41
CA ILE A 327 -5.23 -25.31 17.00
C ILE A 327 -3.76 -24.89 17.03
N LYS A 328 -3.27 -24.34 15.93
CA LYS A 328 -1.85 -23.96 15.76
C LYS A 328 -1.56 -22.50 16.09
N PHE A 329 -2.54 -21.63 15.84
CA PHE A 329 -2.41 -20.17 15.97
C PHE A 329 -3.66 -19.57 16.62
N GLY A 330 -3.47 -18.44 17.31
CA GLY A 330 -4.53 -17.64 17.87
C GLY A 330 -5.23 -18.26 19.08
N PRO A 331 -6.39 -17.74 19.45
CA PRO A 331 -7.10 -18.17 20.65
C PRO A 331 -7.70 -19.58 20.48
N TYR A 332 -7.58 -20.38 21.52
CA TYR A 332 -8.24 -21.67 21.59
C TYR A 332 -9.72 -21.50 21.96
N TYR A 333 -10.58 -22.24 21.27
CA TYR A 333 -12.01 -22.31 21.57
C TYR A 333 -12.42 -23.74 21.88
N ASP A 334 -13.09 -23.95 23.02
CA ASP A 334 -13.51 -25.27 23.47
C ASP A 334 -14.40 -26.00 22.46
N GLY A 335 -14.20 -27.31 22.36
CA GLY A 335 -15.00 -28.23 21.57
C GLY A 335 -14.78 -29.67 22.04
N LYS A 336 -15.76 -30.55 21.85
CA LYS A 336 -15.67 -31.99 22.21
C LYS A 336 -14.80 -32.77 21.24
N THR A 337 -14.65 -32.24 20.01
CA THR A 337 -13.82 -32.83 18.94
C THR A 337 -12.96 -31.75 18.31
N TYR A 338 -11.89 -32.14 17.61
CA TYR A 338 -11.05 -31.16 16.90
C TYR A 338 -11.84 -30.39 15.83
N GLN A 339 -12.83 -31.02 15.20
CA GLN A 339 -13.71 -30.35 14.25
C GLN A 339 -14.52 -29.23 14.94
N GLU A 340 -15.05 -29.50 16.13
CA GLU A 340 -15.79 -28.47 16.90
C GLU A 340 -14.86 -27.32 17.30
N VAL A 341 -13.62 -27.60 17.74
CA VAL A 341 -12.63 -26.55 18.02
C VAL A 341 -12.38 -25.68 16.79
N MET A 342 -12.14 -26.30 15.64
CA MET A 342 -11.92 -25.56 14.38
C MET A 342 -13.16 -24.75 13.97
N ILE A 343 -14.34 -25.31 14.05
CA ILE A 343 -15.61 -24.63 13.72
C ILE A 343 -15.80 -23.44 14.65
N ASN A 344 -15.62 -23.62 15.95
CA ASN A 344 -15.78 -22.56 16.96
C ASN A 344 -14.75 -21.44 16.76
N ALA A 345 -13.49 -21.78 16.52
CA ALA A 345 -12.44 -20.82 16.27
C ALA A 345 -12.73 -19.98 15.00
N ARG A 346 -13.03 -20.62 13.89
CA ARG A 346 -13.31 -19.91 12.62
C ARG A 346 -14.63 -19.14 12.66
N THR A 347 -15.62 -19.63 13.41
CA THR A 347 -16.91 -18.94 13.57
C THR A 347 -16.78 -17.65 14.38
N LYS A 348 -15.99 -17.68 15.46
CA LYS A 348 -15.80 -16.53 16.35
C LYS A 348 -14.65 -15.62 15.92
N GLY A 349 -13.59 -16.21 15.34
CA GLY A 349 -12.35 -15.52 15.00
C GLY A 349 -12.41 -14.73 13.68
N PHE A 350 -13.27 -15.11 12.73
CA PHE A 350 -13.40 -14.40 11.44
C PHE A 350 -14.67 -13.55 11.37
N SER A 351 -14.56 -12.38 10.78
CA SER A 351 -15.69 -11.52 10.43
C SER A 351 -16.59 -12.14 9.34
N PRO A 352 -17.83 -11.63 9.18
CA PRO A 352 -18.71 -12.04 8.08
C PRO A 352 -18.07 -11.83 6.68
N LEU A 353 -17.26 -10.77 6.51
CA LEU A 353 -16.58 -10.49 5.25
C LEU A 353 -15.61 -11.62 4.88
N ILE A 354 -14.77 -12.03 5.82
CA ILE A 354 -13.79 -13.11 5.62
C ILE A 354 -14.48 -14.45 5.35
N LYS A 355 -15.51 -14.78 6.12
CA LYS A 355 -16.30 -16.00 5.90
C LYS A 355 -16.89 -16.05 4.48
N ARG A 356 -17.45 -14.92 4.01
CA ARG A 356 -17.97 -14.81 2.63
C ARG A 356 -16.88 -15.04 1.59
N ARG A 357 -15.66 -14.52 1.80
CA ARG A 357 -14.50 -14.77 0.92
C ARG A 357 -14.14 -16.26 0.86
N PHE A 358 -14.11 -16.93 2.02
CA PHE A 358 -13.80 -18.36 2.07
C PHE A 358 -14.90 -19.24 1.44
N VAL A 359 -16.18 -18.87 1.57
CA VAL A 359 -17.27 -19.57 0.87
C VAL A 359 -17.11 -19.45 -0.63
N LEU A 360 -16.84 -18.23 -1.13
CA LEU A 360 -16.61 -18.00 -2.56
C LEU A 360 -15.36 -18.76 -3.08
N GLY A 361 -14.26 -18.70 -2.33
CA GLY A 361 -13.03 -19.40 -2.68
C GLY A 361 -13.22 -20.92 -2.69
N SER A 362 -13.91 -21.47 -1.69
CA SER A 362 -14.25 -22.90 -1.64
C SER A 362 -15.10 -23.31 -2.84
N TYR A 363 -16.14 -22.52 -3.17
CA TYR A 363 -16.98 -22.76 -4.34
C TYR A 363 -16.16 -22.77 -5.65
N ALA A 364 -15.25 -21.79 -5.82
CA ALA A 364 -14.40 -21.70 -7.02
C ALA A 364 -13.41 -22.86 -7.14
N LEU A 365 -12.98 -23.45 -6.01
CA LEU A 365 -12.02 -24.56 -5.96
C LEU A 365 -12.68 -25.96 -6.06
N MET A 366 -14.02 -26.06 -5.93
CA MET A 366 -14.73 -27.32 -6.13
C MET A 366 -14.48 -27.86 -7.54
N LYS A 367 -14.30 -29.17 -7.66
CA LYS A 367 -13.99 -29.84 -8.92
C LYS A 367 -14.98 -29.49 -10.04
N GLU A 368 -16.24 -29.39 -9.71
CA GLU A 368 -17.35 -29.07 -10.61
C GLU A 368 -17.28 -27.64 -11.16
N ASN A 369 -16.73 -26.72 -10.38
CA ASN A 369 -16.72 -25.28 -10.68
C ASN A 369 -15.36 -24.79 -11.18
N GLN A 370 -14.31 -25.58 -10.99
CA GLN A 370 -12.91 -25.13 -11.20
C GLN A 370 -12.65 -24.61 -12.62
N GLU A 371 -13.19 -25.28 -13.64
CA GLU A 371 -13.00 -24.87 -15.04
C GLU A 371 -13.73 -23.57 -15.36
N GLU A 372 -15.02 -23.48 -14.97
CA GLU A 372 -15.89 -22.37 -15.35
C GLU A 372 -15.72 -21.11 -14.47
N VAL A 373 -15.18 -21.26 -13.27
CA VAL A 373 -15.01 -20.14 -12.34
C VAL A 373 -13.53 -19.79 -12.17
N PHE A 374 -12.74 -20.67 -11.54
CA PHE A 374 -11.36 -20.34 -11.18
C PHE A 374 -10.45 -20.22 -12.41
N LYS A 375 -10.44 -21.21 -13.28
CA LYS A 375 -9.58 -21.19 -14.48
C LYS A 375 -10.03 -20.13 -15.49
N ARG A 376 -11.34 -19.84 -15.56
CA ARG A 376 -11.84 -18.72 -16.38
C ARG A 376 -11.30 -17.39 -15.85
N ALA A 377 -11.33 -17.16 -14.55
CA ALA A 377 -10.75 -15.95 -13.94
C ALA A 377 -9.24 -15.82 -14.22
N GLN A 378 -8.49 -16.92 -14.15
CA GLN A 378 -7.06 -16.93 -14.53
C GLN A 378 -6.84 -16.62 -16.01
N LYS A 379 -7.68 -17.13 -16.92
CA LYS A 379 -7.64 -16.79 -18.36
C LYS A 379 -7.92 -15.30 -18.59
N ILE A 380 -8.91 -14.74 -17.89
CA ILE A 380 -9.20 -13.28 -17.95
C ILE A 380 -8.00 -12.47 -17.46
N ARG A 381 -7.39 -12.85 -16.32
CA ARG A 381 -6.15 -12.23 -15.82
C ARG A 381 -5.07 -12.26 -16.92
N HIS A 382 -4.85 -13.38 -17.55
CA HIS A 382 -3.85 -13.52 -18.61
C HIS A 382 -4.11 -12.60 -19.81
N LEU A 383 -5.36 -12.49 -20.25
CA LEU A 383 -5.75 -11.58 -21.35
C LEU A 383 -5.50 -10.12 -21.00
N ILE A 384 -5.84 -9.70 -19.77
CA ILE A 384 -5.59 -8.34 -19.28
C ILE A 384 -4.10 -8.04 -19.24
N VAL A 385 -3.29 -8.96 -18.72
CA VAL A 385 -1.83 -8.82 -18.66
C VAL A 385 -1.22 -8.72 -20.05
N ASN A 386 -1.66 -9.56 -21.01
CA ASN A 386 -1.17 -9.52 -22.38
C ASN A 386 -1.48 -8.18 -23.06
N LYS A 387 -2.70 -7.65 -22.89
CA LYS A 387 -3.08 -6.34 -23.43
C LYS A 387 -2.29 -5.21 -22.79
N THR A 388 -2.05 -5.28 -21.49
CA THR A 388 -1.21 -4.31 -20.79
C THR A 388 0.25 -4.36 -21.28
N ASN A 389 0.82 -5.54 -21.47
CA ASN A 389 2.15 -5.71 -22.05
C ASN A 389 2.24 -5.20 -23.50
N GLU A 390 1.19 -5.39 -24.32
CA GLU A 390 1.10 -4.84 -25.67
C GLU A 390 1.18 -3.30 -25.63
N ILE A 391 0.43 -2.65 -24.76
CA ILE A 391 0.50 -1.19 -24.56
C ILE A 391 1.91 -0.79 -24.08
N LEU A 392 2.42 -1.42 -23.04
CA LEU A 392 3.74 -1.11 -22.48
C LEU A 392 4.90 -1.45 -23.42
N SER A 393 4.69 -2.22 -24.51
CA SER A 393 5.70 -2.41 -25.54
C SER A 393 5.96 -1.15 -26.35
N SER A 394 4.95 -0.27 -26.47
CA SER A 394 4.95 0.96 -27.27
C SER A 394 5.00 2.23 -26.41
N TYR A 395 4.62 2.13 -25.15
CA TYR A 395 4.59 3.21 -24.16
C TYR A 395 5.46 2.85 -22.96
N ASP A 396 6.10 3.86 -22.37
CA ASP A 396 6.93 3.66 -21.17
C ASP A 396 6.06 3.53 -19.91
N PHE A 397 4.94 4.26 -19.88
CA PHE A 397 4.04 4.34 -18.75
C PHE A 397 2.56 4.30 -19.16
N ILE A 398 1.73 3.82 -18.25
CA ILE A 398 0.28 4.00 -18.26
C ILE A 398 -0.06 4.94 -17.11
N ILE A 399 -0.88 5.97 -17.35
CA ILE A 399 -1.30 6.96 -16.35
C ILE A 399 -2.83 7.04 -16.28
N GLY A 400 -3.35 7.25 -15.06
CA GLY A 400 -4.78 7.48 -14.79
C GLY A 400 -5.02 8.04 -13.40
N LEU A 401 -6.23 8.50 -13.11
CA LEU A 401 -6.63 8.85 -11.74
C LEU A 401 -6.59 7.59 -10.86
N ALA A 402 -6.03 7.69 -9.65
CA ALA A 402 -5.86 6.53 -8.75
C ALA A 402 -7.20 6.02 -8.19
N ALA A 403 -8.23 6.85 -8.20
CA ALA A 403 -9.60 6.52 -7.84
C ALA A 403 -10.58 7.43 -8.58
N PRO A 404 -11.85 7.01 -8.79
CA PRO A 404 -12.84 7.81 -9.51
C PRO A 404 -13.47 8.93 -8.67
N SER A 405 -13.09 9.08 -7.41
CA SER A 405 -13.59 10.09 -6.47
C SER A 405 -12.58 10.38 -5.38
N VAL A 406 -12.79 11.41 -4.58
CA VAL A 406 -12.15 11.54 -3.27
C VAL A 406 -12.62 10.43 -2.33
N ALA A 407 -12.00 10.34 -1.15
CA ALA A 407 -12.33 9.36 -0.13
C ALA A 407 -13.83 9.35 0.21
N LYS A 408 -14.41 8.15 0.32
CA LYS A 408 -15.85 7.95 0.56
C LYS A 408 -16.25 8.27 1.99
N LYS A 409 -17.49 8.69 2.18
CA LYS A 409 -18.06 8.86 3.51
C LYS A 409 -18.30 7.50 4.17
N VAL A 410 -18.30 7.50 5.50
CA VAL A 410 -18.68 6.31 6.29
C VAL A 410 -20.12 5.92 5.95
N GLY A 411 -20.34 4.65 5.61
CA GLY A 411 -21.64 4.12 5.21
C GLY A 411 -22.03 4.35 3.75
N GLU A 412 -21.20 5.04 2.96
CA GLU A 412 -21.44 5.22 1.53
C GLU A 412 -21.29 3.91 0.77
N VAL A 413 -22.30 3.56 -0.04
CA VAL A 413 -22.33 2.34 -0.84
C VAL A 413 -22.19 2.70 -2.32
N SER A 414 -21.25 2.04 -3.01
CA SER A 414 -21.05 2.18 -4.46
C SER A 414 -22.08 1.35 -5.24
N GLU A 415 -22.50 1.85 -6.40
CA GLU A 415 -23.23 1.06 -7.38
C GLU A 415 -22.31 0.05 -8.05
N GLN A 416 -22.29 -1.19 -7.52
CA GLN A 416 -21.30 -2.23 -7.83
C GLN A 416 -21.30 -2.74 -9.28
N LEU A 417 -22.33 -2.42 -10.07
CA LEU A 417 -22.42 -2.80 -11.49
C LEU A 417 -22.17 -1.63 -12.44
N SER A 418 -21.88 -0.44 -11.93
CA SER A 418 -21.54 0.71 -12.77
C SER A 418 -20.13 0.59 -13.37
N ASP A 419 -19.91 1.22 -14.54
CA ASP A 419 -18.57 1.33 -15.13
C ASP A 419 -17.59 2.03 -14.19
N LYS A 420 -18.06 3.04 -13.46
CA LYS A 420 -17.28 3.74 -12.44
C LYS A 420 -16.72 2.77 -11.41
N TYR A 421 -17.51 1.83 -10.91
CA TYR A 421 -17.06 0.83 -9.95
C TYR A 421 -16.23 -0.27 -10.62
N LEU A 422 -16.75 -0.90 -11.67
CA LEU A 422 -16.11 -2.07 -12.29
C LEU A 422 -14.79 -1.72 -13.00
N ILE A 423 -14.67 -0.52 -13.56
CA ILE A 423 -13.51 -0.08 -14.33
C ILE A 423 -12.68 0.91 -13.51
N ALA A 424 -13.16 2.16 -13.33
CA ALA A 424 -12.33 3.22 -12.76
C ALA A 424 -11.94 2.99 -11.29
N ASP A 425 -12.77 2.34 -10.49
CA ASP A 425 -12.47 2.05 -9.07
C ASP A 425 -11.59 0.79 -8.88
N ASN A 426 -11.45 -0.07 -9.91
CA ASN A 426 -10.75 -1.35 -9.76
C ASN A 426 -9.62 -1.61 -10.78
N TYR A 427 -9.36 -0.71 -11.74
CA TYR A 427 -8.31 -0.93 -12.75
C TYR A 427 -6.90 -1.04 -12.16
N LEU A 428 -6.64 -0.51 -10.98
CA LEU A 428 -5.34 -0.62 -10.31
C LEU A 428 -4.89 -2.08 -10.09
N ALA A 429 -5.85 -3.02 -10.01
CA ALA A 429 -5.54 -4.44 -9.90
C ALA A 429 -4.77 -5.01 -11.11
N ILE A 430 -4.74 -4.31 -12.25
CA ILE A 430 -3.86 -4.64 -13.40
C ILE A 430 -2.40 -4.73 -12.94
N GLY A 431 -1.98 -3.82 -12.05
CA GLY A 431 -0.63 -3.81 -11.49
C GLY A 431 -0.28 -5.07 -10.70
N ASN A 432 -1.27 -5.69 -10.02
CA ASN A 432 -1.08 -6.95 -9.28
C ASN A 432 -1.21 -8.15 -10.21
N PHE A 433 -2.10 -8.12 -11.19
CA PHE A 433 -2.29 -9.20 -12.17
C PHE A 433 -1.01 -9.50 -12.94
N GLY A 434 -0.31 -8.46 -13.41
CA GLY A 434 0.93 -8.59 -14.18
C GLY A 434 2.20 -8.43 -13.36
N GLY A 435 2.10 -8.12 -12.06
CA GLY A 435 3.27 -7.83 -11.23
C GLY A 435 3.99 -6.54 -11.64
N PHE A 436 3.31 -5.61 -12.30
CA PHE A 436 3.88 -4.34 -12.76
C PHE A 436 4.16 -3.38 -11.61
N PRO A 437 5.30 -2.67 -11.56
CA PRO A 437 5.52 -1.60 -10.59
C PRO A 437 4.54 -0.47 -10.83
N SER A 438 4.03 0.11 -9.75
CA SER A 438 2.99 1.13 -9.83
C SER A 438 3.08 2.08 -8.64
N ILE A 439 2.87 3.38 -8.90
CA ILE A 439 2.98 4.46 -7.91
C ILE A 439 1.76 5.36 -7.98
N THR A 440 1.25 5.76 -6.83
CA THR A 440 0.24 6.81 -6.69
C THR A 440 0.87 8.06 -6.10
N LEU A 441 0.51 9.22 -6.64
CA LEU A 441 1.00 10.54 -6.24
C LEU A 441 -0.18 11.48 -5.97
N PRO A 442 -0.06 12.45 -5.07
CA PRO A 442 -1.05 13.51 -4.90
C PRO A 442 -1.22 14.31 -6.19
N LEU A 443 -2.46 14.63 -6.56
CA LEU A 443 -2.77 15.44 -7.73
C LEU A 443 -3.52 16.73 -7.38
N GLY A 444 -4.32 16.72 -6.34
CA GLY A 444 -5.12 17.88 -5.93
C GLY A 444 -6.00 17.60 -4.73
N PHE A 445 -6.89 18.55 -4.48
CA PHE A 445 -7.87 18.49 -3.40
C PHE A 445 -9.27 18.81 -3.92
N LYS A 446 -10.28 18.15 -3.34
CA LYS A 446 -11.70 18.46 -3.49
C LYS A 446 -12.37 18.36 -2.13
N ASP A 447 -13.10 19.39 -1.72
CA ASP A 447 -13.78 19.45 -0.41
C ASP A 447 -12.82 19.21 0.78
N SER A 448 -11.58 19.71 0.67
CA SER A 448 -10.45 19.51 1.60
C SER A 448 -9.95 18.06 1.69
N LEU A 449 -10.38 17.17 0.83
CA LEU A 449 -9.89 15.79 0.72
C LEU A 449 -8.94 15.65 -0.48
N PRO A 450 -7.78 15.02 -0.29
CA PRO A 450 -6.85 14.81 -1.38
C PRO A 450 -7.35 13.74 -2.36
N PHE A 451 -6.85 13.82 -3.60
CA PHE A 451 -6.96 12.77 -4.60
C PHE A 451 -5.67 12.67 -5.41
N GLY A 452 -5.45 11.54 -6.06
CA GLY A 452 -4.17 11.23 -6.68
C GLY A 452 -4.26 10.71 -8.11
N VAL A 453 -3.09 10.70 -8.73
CA VAL A 453 -2.81 10.09 -10.03
C VAL A 453 -1.98 8.82 -9.83
N ASN A 454 -2.22 7.79 -10.63
CA ASN A 454 -1.45 6.55 -10.60
C ASN A 454 -0.70 6.34 -11.92
N LEU A 455 0.55 5.88 -11.80
CA LEU A 455 1.37 5.45 -12.93
C LEU A 455 1.74 3.98 -12.77
N THR A 456 1.82 3.28 -13.89
CA THR A 456 2.26 1.89 -13.99
C THR A 456 3.27 1.77 -15.14
N SER A 457 4.35 1.02 -14.95
CA SER A 457 5.39 0.81 -15.94
C SER A 457 5.71 -0.68 -16.13
N LYS A 458 6.66 -0.98 -17.02
CA LYS A 458 7.16 -2.35 -17.22
C LYS A 458 7.79 -2.89 -15.94
N PRO A 459 7.77 -4.21 -15.71
CA PRO A 459 8.56 -4.82 -14.63
C PRO A 459 10.03 -4.40 -14.69
N TYR A 460 10.58 -4.11 -13.53
CA TYR A 460 12.00 -3.71 -13.34
C TYR A 460 12.38 -2.36 -13.95
N SER A 461 11.40 -1.46 -14.17
CA SER A 461 11.62 -0.07 -14.58
C SER A 461 11.23 0.93 -13.47
N GLU A 462 11.51 0.57 -12.23
CA GLU A 462 11.19 1.40 -11.06
C GLU A 462 11.92 2.74 -11.07
N LYS A 463 13.18 2.75 -11.55
CA LYS A 463 13.96 3.99 -11.64
C LYS A 463 13.26 5.00 -12.55
N GLU A 464 12.92 4.59 -13.77
CA GLU A 464 12.20 5.43 -14.74
C GLU A 464 10.82 5.85 -14.22
N LEU A 465 10.16 4.97 -13.45
CA LEU A 465 8.89 5.28 -12.81
C LEU A 465 9.05 6.36 -11.72
N PHE A 466 10.12 6.33 -10.93
CA PHE A 466 10.43 7.39 -9.98
C PHE A 466 10.83 8.70 -10.68
N GLU A 467 11.57 8.65 -11.78
CA GLU A 467 11.97 9.83 -12.56
C GLU A 467 10.75 10.62 -13.05
N ILE A 468 9.77 9.96 -13.71
CA ILE A 468 8.54 10.64 -14.12
C ILE A 468 7.69 11.09 -12.93
N SER A 469 7.65 10.29 -11.87
CA SER A 469 6.90 10.61 -10.66
C SER A 469 7.44 11.87 -9.98
N TYR A 470 8.76 12.03 -9.94
CA TYR A 470 9.41 13.24 -9.44
C TYR A 470 9.04 14.46 -10.28
N LYS A 471 8.99 14.34 -11.62
CA LYS A 471 8.52 15.44 -12.49
C LYS A 471 7.05 15.79 -12.22
N ILE A 472 6.20 14.82 -11.94
CA ILE A 472 4.81 15.07 -11.55
C ILE A 472 4.74 15.78 -10.20
N GLU A 473 5.55 15.36 -9.22
CA GLU A 473 5.68 16.02 -7.90
C GLU A 473 6.10 17.48 -8.05
N GLU A 474 7.06 17.79 -8.95
CA GLU A 474 7.44 19.17 -9.28
C GLU A 474 6.30 19.97 -9.92
N ILE A 475 5.60 19.38 -10.91
CA ILE A 475 4.49 20.02 -11.63
C ILE A 475 3.33 20.35 -10.70
N THR A 476 2.97 19.43 -9.82
CA THR A 476 1.85 19.59 -8.88
C THR A 476 2.21 20.46 -7.68
N GLY A 477 3.48 20.48 -7.30
CA GLY A 477 3.97 21.15 -6.09
C GLY A 477 3.45 20.55 -4.80
N LEU A 478 2.96 19.29 -4.86
CA LEU A 478 2.31 18.58 -3.73
C LEU A 478 3.28 17.61 -3.03
N LYS A 479 4.54 17.98 -2.90
CA LYS A 479 5.57 17.25 -2.15
C LYS A 479 5.36 17.40 -0.66
N ASN A 480 5.63 16.34 0.10
CA ASN A 480 5.68 16.31 1.56
C ASN A 480 4.37 16.72 2.25
N LEU A 481 3.23 16.26 1.68
CA LEU A 481 1.91 16.54 2.27
C LEU A 481 1.67 15.73 3.55
N SER A 482 1.03 16.37 4.50
CA SER A 482 0.40 15.80 5.69
C SER A 482 -0.65 16.79 6.18
N VAL A 483 -1.49 16.39 7.14
CA VAL A 483 -2.44 17.34 7.75
C VAL A 483 -1.73 18.50 8.43
N ASN A 484 -0.46 18.33 8.84
CA ASN A 484 0.36 19.36 9.47
C ASN A 484 1.02 20.31 8.46
N ASN A 485 1.24 19.84 7.22
CA ASN A 485 2.01 20.53 6.17
C ASN A 485 1.15 20.96 4.98
N LYS A 486 -0.18 20.84 5.07
CA LYS A 486 -1.03 21.30 3.96
C LYS A 486 -0.85 22.81 3.76
N LYS A 487 -0.63 23.20 2.50
CA LYS A 487 -0.53 24.62 2.13
C LYS A 487 -1.87 25.31 2.42
N GLU A 488 -1.81 26.50 2.99
CA GLU A 488 -3.00 27.35 3.18
C GLU A 488 -3.67 27.57 1.82
N GLY A 489 -4.97 27.26 1.72
CA GLY A 489 -5.76 27.44 0.51
C GLY A 489 -5.98 26.16 -0.34
N LEU A 490 -5.49 25.00 0.10
CA LEU A 490 -5.77 23.69 -0.51
C LEU A 490 -6.92 22.96 0.18
#